data_7b516c303d45965d6bad04bd31ae9fa2
#
_entry.id   7b516c303d45965d6bad04bd31ae9fa2
#
_cell.length_a   1.000
_cell.length_b   1.000
_cell.length_c   1.000
_cell.angle_alpha   90.00
_cell.angle_beta   90.00
_cell.angle_gamma   90.00
#
_symmetry.space_group_name_H-M   'P 1'
#
loop_
_entity.id
_entity.type
_entity.pdbx_description
1 polymer ?
#
loop_
_entity_poly.entity_id
_entity_poly.type
_entity_poly.pdbx_seq_one_letter_code
_entity_poly.pdbx_strand_id
1 'polypeptide(L)'
;MKLNLSARFLMLVLLCGSCELNTPKEELEYKGMNTLQISNVDDLISFYQYADDRIPLISGHRGGRGKGYPENSMETFENTLSYTPATFEIDPRLTKDSVIVL
;
A
#
# COMPACT_ATOMS: atom_id res chain seq x y z
N MET A 1 55.78 -14.03 16.96
CA MET A 1 54.81 -14.56 16.00
C MET A 1 54.11 -13.35 15.33
N LYS A 2 54.56 -12.99 14.09
CA LYS A 2 54.01 -11.81 13.37
C LYS A 2 52.76 -12.23 12.64
N LEU A 3 51.59 -11.77 13.08
CA LEU A 3 50.33 -11.96 12.34
C LEU A 3 50.38 -11.13 11.05
N ASN A 4 50.09 -11.79 9.95
CA ASN A 4 50.10 -11.19 8.61
C ASN A 4 48.98 -10.12 8.51
N LEU A 5 49.35 -8.97 7.94
CA LEU A 5 48.50 -7.80 7.74
C LEU A 5 47.23 -8.12 6.90
N SER A 6 47.31 -9.14 6.03
CA SER A 6 46.20 -9.62 5.22
C SER A 6 45.07 -10.29 6.02
N ALA A 7 45.41 -10.93 7.16
CA ALA A 7 44.39 -11.56 8.02
C ALA A 7 43.58 -10.53 8.83
N ARG A 8 44.16 -9.36 9.10
CA ARG A 8 43.43 -8.26 9.78
C ARG A 8 42.46 -7.53 8.88
N PHE A 9 42.74 -7.48 7.58
CA PHE A 9 41.85 -6.84 6.61
C PHE A 9 40.63 -7.72 6.31
N LEU A 10 40.79 -9.04 6.30
CA LEU A 10 39.69 -9.99 6.07
C LEU A 10 38.71 -10.05 7.26
N MET A 11 39.16 -9.78 8.48
CA MET A 11 38.29 -9.82 9.67
C MET A 11 37.46 -8.55 9.83
N LEU A 12 37.86 -7.43 9.19
CA LEU A 12 37.10 -6.17 9.26
C LEU A 12 35.92 -6.12 8.29
N VAL A 13 35.99 -6.92 7.21
CA VAL A 13 34.91 -6.97 6.18
C VAL A 13 33.70 -7.85 6.61
N LEU A 14 33.91 -8.76 7.57
CA LEU A 14 32.86 -9.66 8.06
C LEU A 14 31.95 -9.04 9.13
N LEU A 15 32.23 -7.80 9.58
CA LEU A 15 31.38 -7.10 10.57
C LEU A 15 30.40 -6.10 10.00
N CYS A 16 30.39 -5.91 8.67
CA CYS A 16 29.27 -5.22 8.00
C CYS A 16 28.13 -6.23 7.75
N GLY A 17 27.62 -6.84 8.83
CA GLY A 17 26.37 -7.55 8.80
C GLY A 17 25.28 -6.55 8.40
N SER A 18 24.67 -6.79 7.25
CA SER A 18 23.49 -6.08 6.78
C SER A 18 22.46 -6.05 7.91
N CYS A 19 22.25 -4.89 8.52
CA CYS A 19 21.00 -4.65 9.24
C CYS A 19 19.90 -4.66 8.19
N GLU A 20 19.40 -5.82 7.83
CA GLU A 20 18.05 -5.91 7.27
C GLU A 20 17.11 -5.45 8.39
N LEU A 21 16.61 -4.22 8.24
CA LEU A 21 15.45 -3.75 8.97
C LEU A 21 14.29 -4.65 8.56
N ASN A 22 14.15 -5.76 9.25
CA ASN A 22 12.96 -6.59 9.23
C ASN A 22 11.87 -5.80 9.95
N THR A 23 11.30 -4.78 9.28
CA THR A 23 10.02 -4.25 9.67
C THR A 23 9.02 -5.37 9.46
N PRO A 24 8.33 -5.85 10.50
CA PRO A 24 7.20 -6.75 10.30
C PRO A 24 6.25 -6.01 9.38
N LYS A 25 6.07 -6.50 8.15
CA LYS A 25 4.91 -6.14 7.35
C LYS A 25 3.73 -6.72 8.12
N GLU A 26 3.08 -5.90 8.92
CA GLU A 26 1.76 -6.18 9.43
C GLU A 26 0.87 -6.31 8.20
N GLU A 27 0.65 -7.53 7.78
CA GLU A 27 -0.29 -7.88 6.72
C GLU A 27 -1.67 -7.58 7.30
N LEU A 28 -2.16 -6.37 7.02
CA LEU A 28 -3.50 -5.95 7.40
C LEU A 28 -4.47 -6.90 6.69
N GLU A 29 -4.96 -7.91 7.42
CA GLU A 29 -5.97 -8.83 6.94
C GLU A 29 -7.30 -8.09 6.86
N TYR A 30 -7.60 -7.50 5.69
CA TYR A 30 -8.87 -6.85 5.37
C TYR A 30 -9.98 -7.88 5.21
N LYS A 31 -10.36 -8.51 6.32
CA LYS A 31 -11.40 -9.53 6.35
C LYS A 31 -12.77 -8.89 6.13
N GLY A 32 -13.40 -9.20 5.00
CA GLY A 32 -14.77 -8.78 4.69
C GLY A 32 -14.89 -7.54 3.78
N MET A 33 -13.77 -7.02 3.25
CA MET A 33 -13.82 -5.96 2.23
C MET A 33 -13.69 -6.53 0.81
N ASN A 34 -14.37 -5.91 -0.13
CA ASN A 34 -14.25 -6.21 -1.55
C ASN A 34 -12.95 -5.61 -2.08
N THR A 35 -11.90 -6.41 -2.20
CA THR A 35 -10.59 -5.98 -2.67
C THR A 35 -10.29 -6.56 -4.05
N LEU A 36 -9.53 -5.81 -4.86
CA LEU A 36 -9.04 -6.27 -6.15
C LEU A 36 -7.66 -6.90 -5.97
N GLN A 37 -7.51 -8.13 -6.45
CA GLN A 37 -6.23 -8.84 -6.43
C GLN A 37 -5.48 -8.51 -7.74
N ILE A 38 -4.64 -7.49 -7.71
CA ILE A 38 -3.78 -7.09 -8.83
C ILE A 38 -2.34 -7.37 -8.40
N SER A 39 -1.74 -8.41 -8.97
CA SER A 39 -0.43 -8.89 -8.54
C SER A 39 0.71 -8.39 -9.43
N ASN A 40 0.41 -7.96 -10.66
CA ASN A 40 1.39 -7.51 -11.65
C ASN A 40 0.76 -6.51 -12.64
N VAL A 41 1.59 -5.98 -13.56
CA VAL A 41 1.17 -4.98 -14.54
C VAL A 41 0.17 -5.55 -15.55
N ASP A 42 0.29 -6.82 -15.93
CA ASP A 42 -0.61 -7.44 -16.91
C ASP A 42 -2.01 -7.61 -16.31
N ASP A 43 -2.12 -7.94 -15.02
CA ASP A 43 -3.39 -7.97 -14.29
C ASP A 43 -4.03 -6.57 -14.27
N LEU A 44 -3.22 -5.52 -14.04
CA LEU A 44 -3.70 -4.14 -14.04
C LEU A 44 -4.20 -3.71 -15.42
N ILE A 45 -3.46 -4.01 -16.49
CA ILE A 45 -3.85 -3.74 -17.88
C ILE A 45 -5.17 -4.47 -18.18
N SER A 46 -5.23 -5.76 -17.87
CA SER A 46 -6.43 -6.57 -18.07
C SER A 46 -7.62 -6.04 -17.30
N PHE A 47 -7.40 -5.53 -16.08
CA PHE A 47 -8.46 -4.94 -15.25
C PHE A 47 -9.07 -3.68 -15.88
N TYR A 48 -8.26 -2.82 -16.52
CA TYR A 48 -8.76 -1.60 -17.19
C TYR A 48 -9.20 -1.82 -18.64
N GLN A 49 -8.98 -3.00 -19.22
CA GLN A 49 -9.45 -3.31 -20.55
C GLN A 49 -10.97 -3.32 -20.63
N TYR A 50 -11.53 -2.68 -21.66
CA TYR A 50 -12.97 -2.72 -21.91
C TYR A 50 -13.41 -4.15 -22.30
N ALA A 51 -14.51 -4.59 -21.72
CA ALA A 51 -15.24 -5.81 -22.13
C ALA A 51 -16.73 -5.60 -21.92
N ASP A 52 -17.55 -6.11 -22.85
CA ASP A 52 -19.01 -5.87 -22.88
C ASP A 52 -19.74 -6.48 -21.67
N ASP A 53 -19.17 -7.51 -21.05
CA ASP A 53 -19.74 -8.25 -19.93
C ASP A 53 -19.21 -7.77 -18.57
N ARG A 54 -18.38 -6.73 -18.54
CA ARG A 54 -17.83 -6.21 -17.28
C ARG A 54 -18.77 -5.28 -16.54
N ILE A 55 -18.82 -5.49 -15.25
CA ILE A 55 -19.45 -4.53 -14.33
C ILE A 55 -18.64 -3.23 -14.37
N PRO A 56 -19.26 -2.06 -14.53
CA PRO A 56 -18.59 -0.78 -14.52
C PRO A 56 -17.75 -0.57 -13.26
N LEU A 57 -16.52 -0.06 -13.41
CA LEU A 57 -15.70 0.33 -12.30
C LEU A 57 -16.34 1.52 -11.58
N ILE A 58 -16.50 1.40 -10.28
CA ILE A 58 -17.04 2.47 -9.45
C ILE A 58 -15.86 3.31 -8.93
N SER A 59 -15.96 4.63 -9.06
CA SER A 59 -15.06 5.58 -8.43
C SER A 59 -15.82 6.35 -7.34
N GLY A 60 -15.40 6.16 -6.10
CA GLY A 60 -15.96 6.88 -4.96
C GLY A 60 -15.32 8.25 -4.80
N HIS A 61 -16.07 9.33 -5.08
CA HIS A 61 -15.64 10.70 -4.80
C HIS A 61 -15.43 10.86 -3.29
N ARG A 62 -14.19 11.16 -2.87
CA ARG A 62 -13.76 11.26 -1.46
C ARG A 62 -14.13 10.06 -0.60
N GLY A 63 -14.07 8.86 -1.20
CA GLY A 63 -14.44 7.62 -0.56
C GLY A 63 -15.89 7.17 -0.77
N GLY A 64 -16.75 8.03 -1.29
CA GLY A 64 -18.19 7.80 -1.43
C GLY A 64 -19.01 8.47 -0.31
N ARG A 65 -20.26 8.77 -0.60
CA ARG A 65 -21.15 9.43 0.37
C ARG A 65 -21.89 8.40 1.23
N GLY A 66 -21.77 8.54 2.55
CA GLY A 66 -22.54 7.76 3.51
C GLY A 66 -22.95 8.60 4.73
N LYS A 67 -24.19 8.42 5.20
CA LYS A 67 -24.62 9.12 6.42
C LYS A 67 -23.79 8.66 7.62
N GLY A 68 -23.12 9.59 8.29
CA GLY A 68 -22.27 9.30 9.45
C GLY A 68 -20.82 8.97 9.12
N TYR A 69 -20.45 8.97 7.84
CA TYR A 69 -19.08 8.75 7.39
C TYR A 69 -18.50 10.06 6.85
N PRO A 70 -17.41 10.59 7.44
CA PRO A 70 -16.73 11.80 6.94
C PRO A 70 -16.11 11.55 5.57
N GLU A 71 -16.19 12.51 4.66
CA GLU A 71 -15.46 12.45 3.38
C GLU A 71 -13.95 12.39 3.62
N ASN A 72 -13.19 11.72 2.73
CA ASN A 72 -11.74 11.50 2.83
C ASN A 72 -11.28 10.80 4.12
N SER A 73 -12.08 9.89 4.66
CA SER A 73 -11.71 9.12 5.85
C SER A 73 -11.62 7.63 5.56
N MET A 74 -10.83 6.92 6.34
CA MET A 74 -10.70 5.46 6.23
C MET A 74 -12.06 4.78 6.43
N GLU A 75 -12.86 5.28 7.37
CA GLU A 75 -14.19 4.76 7.65
C GLU A 75 -15.12 4.84 6.44
N THR A 76 -15.01 5.91 5.63
CA THR A 76 -15.78 6.05 4.39
C THR A 76 -15.31 5.06 3.33
N PHE A 77 -13.99 4.85 3.19
CA PHE A 77 -13.44 3.87 2.25
C PHE A 77 -13.87 2.46 2.63
N GLU A 78 -13.72 2.09 3.88
CA GLU A 78 -14.15 0.78 4.41
C GLU A 78 -15.65 0.55 4.23
N ASN A 79 -16.46 1.56 4.50
CA ASN A 79 -17.89 1.48 4.27
C ASN A 79 -18.21 1.19 2.80
N THR A 80 -17.60 1.89 1.85
CA THR A 80 -17.82 1.64 0.43
C THR A 80 -17.34 0.25 0.01
N LEU A 81 -16.15 -0.16 0.44
CA LEU A 81 -15.59 -1.49 0.14
C LEU A 81 -16.38 -2.64 0.77
N SER A 82 -17.17 -2.39 1.79
CA SER A 82 -18.08 -3.41 2.34
C SER A 82 -19.21 -3.81 1.38
N TYR A 83 -19.53 -2.94 0.42
CA TYR A 83 -20.60 -3.16 -0.57
C TYR A 83 -20.06 -3.57 -1.94
N THR A 84 -18.95 -2.98 -2.39
CA THR A 84 -18.45 -3.18 -3.76
C THR A 84 -16.96 -2.87 -3.87
N PRO A 85 -16.23 -3.55 -4.77
CA PRO A 85 -14.90 -3.10 -5.18
C PRO A 85 -15.00 -1.68 -5.79
N ALA A 86 -14.10 -0.79 -5.40
CA ALA A 86 -14.09 0.58 -5.88
C ALA A 86 -12.67 1.13 -5.97
N THR A 87 -12.47 2.11 -6.82
CA THR A 87 -11.37 3.06 -6.72
C THR A 87 -11.85 4.31 -5.98
N PHE A 88 -10.92 5.08 -5.41
CA PHE A 88 -11.28 6.30 -4.70
C PHE A 88 -10.54 7.49 -5.29
N GLU A 89 -11.28 8.55 -5.51
CA GLU A 89 -10.71 9.87 -5.63
C GLU A 89 -10.53 10.42 -4.22
N ILE A 90 -9.36 11.01 -3.94
CA ILE A 90 -8.99 11.52 -2.63
C ILE A 90 -8.38 12.92 -2.75
N ASP A 91 -8.60 13.76 -1.72
CA ASP A 91 -8.07 15.12 -1.61
C ASP A 91 -6.99 15.22 -0.51
N PRO A 92 -5.76 14.76 -0.76
CA PRO A 92 -4.71 14.86 0.25
C PRO A 92 -4.36 16.33 0.53
N ARG A 93 -4.05 16.63 1.78
CA ARG A 93 -3.63 17.95 2.26
C ARG A 93 -2.26 17.88 2.90
N LEU A 94 -1.48 18.92 2.69
CA LEU A 94 -0.19 19.09 3.35
C LEU A 94 -0.38 19.95 4.60
N THR A 95 -0.01 19.43 5.75
CA THR A 95 -0.02 20.19 7.01
C THR A 95 1.15 21.18 7.07
N LYS A 96 1.14 22.10 8.04
CA LYS A 96 2.20 23.10 8.21
C LYS A 96 3.57 22.49 8.52
N ASP A 97 3.60 21.31 9.12
CA ASP A 97 4.80 20.51 9.43
C ASP A 97 5.15 19.51 8.33
N SER A 98 4.59 19.69 7.11
CA SER A 98 4.88 18.90 5.91
C SER A 98 4.46 17.42 5.99
N VAL A 99 3.43 17.11 6.76
CA VAL A 99 2.80 15.78 6.79
C VAL A 99 1.63 15.77 5.81
N ILE A 100 1.51 14.71 5.00
CA ILE A 100 0.35 14.51 4.13
C ILE A 100 -0.75 13.83 4.94
N VAL A 101 -1.94 14.40 4.90
CA VAL A 101 -3.15 13.87 5.55
C VAL A 101 -4.33 13.85 4.56
N LEU A 102 -5.32 13.04 4.83
CA LEU A 102 -6.62 13.02 4.16
C LEU A 102 -7.63 13.82 4.97
#